data_00952d8e0ef3a55046b4581166dee082
#
_entry.id   00952d8e0ef3a55046b4581166dee082
#
_cell.length_a   1.000
_cell.length_b   1.000
_cell.length_c   1.000
_cell.angle_alpha   90.00
_cell.angle_beta   90.00
_cell.angle_gamma   90.00
#
_symmetry.space_group_name_H-M   'P 1'
#
loop_
_entity.id
_entity.type
_entity.pdbx_description
1 polymer ?
#
loop_
_entity_poly.entity_id
_entity_poly.type
_entity_poly.pdbx_seq_one_letter_code
_entity_poly.pdbx_strand_id
1 'polypeptide(L)'
;MTPLIAVTVSFPLVDDPTTSLLAWTTTPWTLPSNLGLCVHPDFTYIKIHDFERKQNFILLENLLSTVYKGYDPKKKVDPKAEPKFKKVGTFQGKDMVGWRYTPMFDYFTEQFEDRAFRVVADTYVTDTSGTGIVHQAPAFGEDDHRIAVANGIVKEDELPPCPLDESGKFTSDVPDYQGIHVKAADTQIIKDLQKKGRLIVRGDIRHSYPFCWR
;
A
#
# COMPACT_ATOMS: atom_id res chain seq x y z
N MET A 1 5.11 -3.20 -25.54
CA MET A 1 4.42 -3.36 -24.24
C MET A 1 5.04 -2.37 -23.28
N THR A 2 4.28 -1.41 -22.80
CA THR A 2 4.75 -0.47 -21.78
C THR A 2 4.83 -1.23 -20.45
N PRO A 3 5.97 -1.26 -19.74
CA PRO A 3 6.05 -1.92 -18.45
C PRO A 3 5.10 -1.22 -17.46
N LEU A 4 4.37 -2.01 -16.67
CA LEU A 4 3.59 -1.48 -15.57
C LEU A 4 4.55 -1.12 -14.44
N ILE A 5 4.40 0.09 -13.91
CA ILE A 5 5.18 0.53 -12.76
C ILE A 5 4.53 -0.05 -11.50
N ALA A 6 5.33 -0.68 -10.66
CA ALA A 6 4.90 -1.10 -9.34
C ALA A 6 5.66 -0.33 -8.27
N VAL A 7 4.99 0.03 -7.19
CA VAL A 7 5.60 0.73 -6.06
C VAL A 7 5.28 0.05 -4.75
N THR A 8 6.27 0.01 -3.85
CA THR A 8 6.07 -0.29 -2.43
C THR A 8 6.15 1.03 -1.66
N VAL A 9 5.15 1.30 -0.87
CA VAL A 9 4.98 2.58 -0.17
C VAL A 9 4.77 2.37 1.31
N SER A 10 5.14 3.36 2.12
CA SER A 10 5.11 3.30 3.58
C SER A 10 3.98 4.12 4.17
N PHE A 11 3.32 3.57 5.19
CA PHE A 11 2.28 4.18 5.98
C PHE A 11 2.70 4.19 7.45
N PRO A 12 3.28 5.29 7.97
CA PRO A 12 3.68 5.38 9.37
C PRO A 12 2.50 5.24 10.31
N LEU A 13 2.70 4.48 11.38
CA LEU A 13 1.71 4.38 12.45
C LEU A 13 1.59 5.71 13.20
N VAL A 14 0.38 6.04 13.63
CA VAL A 14 0.14 7.26 14.42
C VAL A 14 0.81 7.14 15.79
N ASP A 15 0.68 5.98 16.45
CA ASP A 15 1.21 5.75 17.80
C ASP A 15 2.73 5.46 17.82
N ASP A 16 3.31 5.08 16.68
CA ASP A 16 4.76 4.86 16.52
C ASP A 16 5.20 5.33 15.11
N PRO A 17 5.44 6.63 14.91
CA PRO A 17 5.85 7.18 13.61
C PRO A 17 7.18 6.67 13.08
N THR A 18 7.98 5.97 13.91
CA THR A 18 9.22 5.30 13.48
C THR A 18 8.97 3.96 12.82
N THR A 19 7.73 3.45 12.87
CA THR A 19 7.27 2.19 12.28
C THR A 19 6.24 2.47 11.21
N SER A 20 6.42 1.86 10.04
CA SER A 20 5.50 1.97 8.91
C SER A 20 5.00 0.60 8.45
N LEU A 21 3.72 0.54 8.10
CA LEU A 21 3.15 -0.55 7.32
C LEU A 21 3.58 -0.39 5.86
N LEU A 22 3.98 -1.46 5.19
CA LEU A 22 4.33 -1.42 3.77
C LEU A 22 3.22 -2.01 2.92
N ALA A 23 2.71 -1.24 1.97
CA ALA A 23 1.79 -1.74 0.95
C ALA A 23 2.41 -1.64 -0.45
N TRP A 24 1.94 -2.50 -1.35
CA TRP A 24 2.40 -2.58 -2.72
C TRP A 24 1.24 -2.36 -3.69
N THR A 25 1.49 -1.62 -4.77
CA THR A 25 0.49 -1.39 -5.81
C THR A 25 1.12 -1.26 -7.20
N THR A 26 0.35 -1.65 -8.23
CA THR A 26 0.64 -1.40 -9.65
C THR A 26 -0.11 -0.20 -10.21
N THR A 27 -0.95 0.42 -9.40
CA THR A 27 -1.80 1.56 -9.76
C THR A 27 -1.55 2.74 -8.82
N PRO A 28 -0.36 3.41 -8.88
CA PRO A 28 -0.03 4.51 -7.97
C PRO A 28 -1.08 5.62 -7.96
N TRP A 29 -1.81 5.80 -9.07
CA TRP A 29 -2.87 6.81 -9.20
C TRP A 29 -4.07 6.58 -8.27
N THR A 30 -4.23 5.38 -7.66
CA THR A 30 -5.29 5.14 -6.66
C THR A 30 -4.89 5.56 -5.24
N LEU A 31 -3.60 5.80 -4.98
CA LEU A 31 -3.10 6.17 -3.66
C LEU A 31 -3.68 7.47 -3.09
N PRO A 32 -4.01 8.52 -3.89
CA PRO A 32 -4.72 9.69 -3.40
C PRO A 32 -6.09 9.38 -2.77
N SER A 33 -6.72 8.28 -3.16
CA SER A 33 -8.03 7.83 -2.63
C SER A 33 -7.90 6.73 -1.58
N ASN A 34 -6.72 6.56 -0.96
CA ASN A 34 -6.52 5.58 0.10
C ASN A 34 -7.38 5.91 1.32
N LEU A 35 -8.17 4.93 1.79
CA LEU A 35 -8.98 5.05 3.00
C LEU A 35 -8.68 3.97 4.05
N GLY A 36 -7.95 2.91 3.69
CA GLY A 36 -7.64 1.82 4.60
C GLY A 36 -6.43 1.00 4.16
N LEU A 37 -5.97 0.15 5.06
CA LEU A 37 -5.01 -0.92 4.78
C LEU A 37 -5.61 -2.23 5.22
N CYS A 38 -5.60 -3.25 4.35
CA CYS A 38 -6.14 -4.56 4.65
C CYS A 38 -5.04 -5.59 4.87
N VAL A 39 -5.18 -6.38 5.93
CA VAL A 39 -4.29 -7.49 6.28
C VAL A 39 -5.08 -8.80 6.31
N HIS A 40 -4.41 -9.94 6.17
CA HIS A 40 -5.05 -11.23 6.42
C HIS A 40 -5.06 -11.51 7.93
N PRO A 41 -6.21 -11.85 8.56
CA PRO A 41 -6.31 -11.98 9.99
C PRO A 41 -5.39 -13.07 10.58
N ASP A 42 -5.20 -14.17 9.86
CA ASP A 42 -4.46 -15.36 10.33
C ASP A 42 -2.98 -15.37 9.89
N PHE A 43 -2.53 -14.38 9.10
CA PHE A 43 -1.13 -14.30 8.71
C PHE A 43 -0.27 -13.66 9.79
N THR A 44 1.00 -14.11 9.81
CA THR A 44 2.00 -13.59 10.75
C THR A 44 2.85 -12.52 10.05
N TYR A 45 2.74 -11.31 10.49
CA TYR A 45 3.51 -10.15 10.03
C TYR A 45 4.75 -9.98 10.90
N ILE A 46 5.83 -9.53 10.30
CA ILE A 46 7.07 -9.22 11.01
C ILE A 46 7.34 -7.73 11.02
N LYS A 47 7.87 -7.23 12.12
CA LYS A 47 8.50 -5.90 12.22
C LYS A 47 10.00 -6.08 12.05
N ILE A 48 10.56 -5.36 11.11
CA ILE A 48 12.01 -5.31 10.87
C ILE A 48 12.53 -3.90 11.11
N HIS A 49 13.78 -3.78 11.55
CA HIS A 49 14.52 -2.53 11.55
C HIS A 49 15.43 -2.48 10.32
N ASP A 50 15.20 -1.53 9.43
CA ASP A 50 16.04 -1.26 8.25
C ASP A 50 17.21 -0.36 8.66
N PHE A 51 18.44 -0.87 8.55
CA PHE A 51 19.63 -0.15 8.99
C PHE A 51 20.00 1.02 8.06
N GLU A 52 19.70 0.91 6.76
CA GLU A 52 19.97 1.96 5.79
C GLU A 52 19.02 3.15 5.97
N ARG A 53 17.71 2.85 6.10
CA ARG A 53 16.66 3.86 6.24
C ARG A 53 16.47 4.33 7.68
N LYS A 54 17.03 3.60 8.67
CA LYS A 54 16.87 3.86 10.11
C LYS A 54 15.40 3.92 10.54
N GLN A 55 14.58 3.06 9.97
CA GLN A 55 13.14 2.97 10.19
C GLN A 55 12.71 1.52 10.39
N ASN A 56 11.55 1.33 11.00
CA ASN A 56 10.95 0.01 11.15
C ASN A 56 9.85 -0.18 10.10
N PHE A 57 9.79 -1.38 9.53
CA PHE A 57 8.78 -1.75 8.56
C PHE A 57 8.05 -3.02 8.98
N ILE A 58 6.75 -3.08 8.67
CA ILE A 58 5.89 -4.24 8.89
C ILE A 58 5.40 -4.77 7.55
N LEU A 59 5.60 -6.07 7.32
CA LEU A 59 5.18 -6.80 6.14
C LEU A 59 5.20 -8.31 6.43
N LEU A 60 4.75 -9.13 5.48
CA LEU A 60 4.90 -10.59 5.58
C LEU A 60 6.36 -11.03 5.39
N GLU A 61 6.81 -12.00 6.21
CA GLU A 61 8.20 -12.49 6.18
C GLU A 61 8.58 -13.13 4.84
N ASN A 62 7.69 -13.94 4.26
CA ASN A 62 7.91 -14.58 2.97
C ASN A 62 7.94 -13.59 1.78
N LEU A 63 7.48 -12.36 1.97
CA LEU A 63 7.47 -11.30 0.95
C LEU A 63 8.58 -10.25 1.13
N LEU A 64 9.54 -10.49 2.03
CA LEU A 64 10.70 -9.60 2.23
C LEU A 64 11.49 -9.34 0.94
N SER A 65 11.52 -10.30 0.00
CA SER A 65 12.19 -10.14 -1.29
C SER A 65 11.58 -9.02 -2.16
N THR A 66 10.35 -8.61 -1.92
CA THR A 66 9.71 -7.46 -2.57
C THR A 66 10.43 -6.15 -2.24
N VAL A 67 10.95 -6.04 -1.01
CA VAL A 67 11.68 -4.87 -0.53
C VAL A 67 13.18 -5.06 -0.66
N TYR A 68 13.69 -6.21 -0.27
CA TYR A 68 15.11 -6.54 -0.26
C TYR A 68 15.44 -7.51 -1.39
N LYS A 69 15.71 -6.97 -2.58
CA LYS A 69 16.04 -7.78 -3.78
C LYS A 69 17.18 -8.76 -3.48
N GLY A 70 16.96 -10.03 -3.82
CA GLY A 70 17.92 -11.12 -3.59
C GLY A 70 17.86 -11.74 -2.20
N TYR A 71 17.00 -11.24 -1.30
CA TYR A 71 16.72 -11.93 -0.04
C TYR A 71 15.97 -13.24 -0.33
N ASP A 72 16.47 -14.33 0.27
CA ASP A 72 15.84 -15.65 0.25
C ASP A 72 15.92 -16.22 1.66
N PRO A 73 14.80 -16.45 2.34
CA PRO A 73 14.80 -16.94 3.72
C PRO A 73 15.43 -18.35 3.85
N LYS A 74 15.54 -19.09 2.74
CA LYS A 74 16.12 -20.43 2.70
C LYS A 74 17.65 -20.42 2.49
N LYS A 75 18.22 -19.32 2.05
CA LYS A 75 19.66 -19.17 1.87
C LYS A 75 20.32 -18.73 3.17
N LYS A 76 21.44 -19.41 3.52
CA LYS A 76 22.30 -18.94 4.60
C LYS A 76 22.84 -17.55 4.24
N VAL A 77 22.64 -16.61 5.14
CA VAL A 77 23.24 -15.26 5.03
C VAL A 77 24.75 -15.43 5.12
N ASP A 78 25.49 -14.79 4.22
CA ASP A 78 26.94 -14.75 4.31
C ASP A 78 27.34 -14.10 5.66
N PRO A 79 28.10 -14.81 6.54
CA PRO A 79 28.48 -14.26 7.85
C PRO A 79 29.29 -12.97 7.76
N LYS A 80 29.88 -12.68 6.59
CA LYS A 80 30.69 -11.47 6.34
C LYS A 80 29.88 -10.31 5.75
N ALA A 81 28.61 -10.56 5.31
CA ALA A 81 27.76 -9.52 4.77
C ALA A 81 27.08 -8.75 5.92
N GLU A 82 27.14 -7.44 5.87
CA GLU A 82 26.39 -6.60 6.82
C GLU A 82 24.88 -6.81 6.59
N PRO A 83 24.13 -7.10 7.66
CA PRO A 83 22.70 -7.31 7.53
C PRO A 83 22.01 -5.99 7.11
N LYS A 84 21.14 -6.04 6.11
CA LYS A 84 20.35 -4.86 5.67
C LYS A 84 19.25 -4.51 6.66
N PHE A 85 18.76 -5.49 7.39
CA PHE A 85 17.69 -5.34 8.38
C PHE A 85 17.82 -6.39 9.50
N LYS A 86 17.10 -6.14 10.59
CA LYS A 86 16.95 -7.06 11.73
C LYS A 86 15.46 -7.23 12.06
N LYS A 87 15.00 -8.46 12.25
CA LYS A 87 13.67 -8.73 12.79
C LYS A 87 13.59 -8.30 14.25
N VAL A 88 12.64 -7.46 14.58
CA VAL A 88 12.48 -6.86 15.93
C VAL A 88 11.11 -7.11 16.55
N GLY A 89 10.17 -7.68 15.81
CA GLY A 89 8.85 -8.01 16.33
C GLY A 89 8.04 -8.90 15.38
N THR A 90 6.92 -9.40 15.89
CA THR A 90 5.98 -10.27 15.16
C THR A 90 4.57 -9.97 15.64
N PHE A 91 3.60 -9.96 14.72
CA PHE A 91 2.18 -9.67 14.97
C PHE A 91 1.31 -10.62 14.18
N GLN A 92 0.16 -11.02 14.73
CA GLN A 92 -0.90 -11.63 13.94
C GLN A 92 -1.72 -10.52 13.27
N GLY A 93 -2.20 -10.76 12.04
CA GLY A 93 -2.98 -9.74 11.34
C GLY A 93 -4.19 -9.26 12.12
N LYS A 94 -4.90 -10.17 12.80
CA LYS A 94 -6.05 -9.82 13.66
C LYS A 94 -5.70 -8.84 14.79
N ASP A 95 -4.47 -8.89 15.32
CA ASP A 95 -4.01 -8.01 16.40
C ASP A 95 -3.65 -6.60 15.86
N MET A 96 -3.50 -6.45 14.55
CA MET A 96 -3.22 -5.18 13.89
C MET A 96 -4.50 -4.40 13.54
N VAL A 97 -5.67 -5.03 13.61
CA VAL A 97 -6.96 -4.39 13.29
C VAL A 97 -7.18 -3.17 14.17
N GLY A 98 -7.55 -2.06 13.55
CA GLY A 98 -7.76 -0.78 14.24
C GLY A 98 -6.50 0.08 14.39
N TRP A 99 -5.30 -0.42 14.11
CA TRP A 99 -4.11 0.42 14.12
C TRP A 99 -4.26 1.57 13.15
N ARG A 100 -4.00 2.78 13.61
CA ARG A 100 -4.12 3.99 12.79
C ARG A 100 -2.79 4.33 12.15
N TYR A 101 -2.85 4.83 10.92
CA TYR A 101 -1.68 5.29 10.19
C TYR A 101 -1.89 6.70 9.63
N THR A 102 -0.80 7.39 9.36
CA THR A 102 -0.84 8.69 8.69
C THR A 102 -1.01 8.50 7.20
N PRO A 103 -2.09 9.03 6.57
CA PRO A 103 -2.30 8.92 5.13
C PRO A 103 -1.17 9.60 4.33
N MET A 104 -1.03 9.20 3.06
CA MET A 104 -0.02 9.78 2.15
C MET A 104 -0.44 11.14 1.63
N PHE A 105 -1.73 11.30 1.45
CA PHE A 105 -2.42 12.49 0.96
C PHE A 105 -3.57 12.80 1.91
N ASP A 106 -3.87 14.06 2.08
CA ASP A 106 -4.85 14.57 3.03
C ASP A 106 -6.18 14.99 2.39
N TYR A 107 -6.34 14.76 1.07
CA TYR A 107 -7.51 15.21 0.31
C TYR A 107 -8.86 14.79 0.92
N PHE A 108 -8.94 13.60 1.51
CA PHE A 108 -10.16 13.06 2.10
C PHE A 108 -10.10 12.92 3.63
N THR A 109 -9.08 13.50 4.27
CA THR A 109 -8.88 13.35 5.72
C THR A 109 -10.03 13.94 6.50
N GLU A 110 -10.45 15.19 6.20
CA GLU A 110 -11.54 15.86 6.89
C GLU A 110 -12.85 15.07 6.83
N GLN A 111 -13.14 14.45 5.69
CA GLN A 111 -14.38 13.68 5.48
C GLN A 111 -14.38 12.31 6.17
N PHE A 112 -13.21 11.68 6.33
CA PHE A 112 -13.11 10.26 6.70
C PHE A 112 -12.26 9.99 7.96
N GLU A 113 -11.68 10.99 8.64
CA GLU A 113 -10.75 10.77 9.76
C GLU A 113 -11.34 9.95 10.91
N ASP A 114 -12.65 10.04 11.15
CA ASP A 114 -13.34 9.33 12.22
C ASP A 114 -13.34 7.81 12.00
N ARG A 115 -13.34 7.36 10.75
CA ARG A 115 -13.65 5.97 10.37
C ARG A 115 -12.65 5.33 9.40
N ALA A 116 -11.83 6.10 8.71
CA ALA A 116 -10.81 5.63 7.77
C ALA A 116 -9.39 5.64 8.38
N PHE A 117 -8.37 5.47 7.53
CA PHE A 117 -6.93 5.53 7.83
C PHE A 117 -6.52 4.58 8.95
N ARG A 118 -7.09 3.38 8.92
CA ARG A 118 -6.81 2.31 9.88
C ARG A 118 -6.68 0.98 9.19
N VAL A 119 -6.07 0.03 9.90
CA VAL A 119 -5.95 -1.35 9.46
C VAL A 119 -7.30 -2.06 9.64
N VAL A 120 -7.71 -2.77 8.61
CA VAL A 120 -8.84 -3.71 8.59
C VAL A 120 -8.33 -5.10 8.21
N ALA A 121 -9.15 -6.14 8.38
CA ALA A 121 -8.75 -7.50 8.02
C ALA A 121 -9.78 -8.17 7.11
N ASP A 122 -9.27 -8.94 6.14
CA ASP A 122 -10.08 -9.80 5.27
C ASP A 122 -9.23 -10.94 4.70
N THR A 123 -9.86 -12.08 4.42
CA THR A 123 -9.19 -13.29 3.93
C THR A 123 -8.80 -13.23 2.45
N TYR A 124 -9.21 -12.21 1.70
CA TYR A 124 -8.81 -12.04 0.30
C TYR A 124 -7.33 -11.69 0.14
N VAL A 125 -6.70 -11.14 1.19
CA VAL A 125 -5.27 -10.81 1.18
C VAL A 125 -4.45 -12.09 1.06
N THR A 126 -3.52 -12.12 0.08
CA THR A 126 -2.68 -13.28 -0.19
C THR A 126 -1.24 -13.06 0.26
N ASP A 127 -0.49 -14.15 0.36
CA ASP A 127 0.94 -14.18 0.70
C ASP A 127 1.84 -14.48 -0.51
N THR A 128 1.29 -14.40 -1.72
CA THR A 128 1.97 -14.78 -2.96
C THR A 128 2.62 -13.61 -3.69
N SER A 129 2.19 -12.38 -3.42
CA SER A 129 2.70 -11.15 -4.06
C SER A 129 2.56 -9.93 -3.17
N GLY A 130 3.29 -8.86 -3.52
CA GLY A 130 3.24 -7.60 -2.78
C GLY A 130 3.97 -7.65 -1.45
N THR A 131 3.32 -7.22 -0.38
CA THR A 131 3.85 -7.14 0.98
C THR A 131 2.97 -7.87 2.00
N GLY A 132 1.81 -8.40 1.56
CA GLY A 132 0.78 -8.96 2.44
C GLY A 132 -0.07 -7.92 3.14
N ILE A 133 0.10 -6.64 2.79
CA ILE A 133 -0.74 -5.52 3.23
C ILE A 133 -1.24 -4.82 1.96
N VAL A 134 -2.56 -4.74 1.81
CA VAL A 134 -3.20 -4.18 0.61
C VAL A 134 -3.80 -2.81 0.94
N HIS A 135 -3.39 -1.79 0.17
CA HIS A 135 -3.99 -0.49 0.25
C HIS A 135 -5.43 -0.52 -0.31
N GLN A 136 -6.36 0.15 0.36
CA GLN A 136 -7.78 0.17 0.00
C GLN A 136 -8.16 1.52 -0.60
N ALA A 137 -8.69 1.49 -1.82
CA ALA A 137 -9.31 2.63 -2.50
C ALA A 137 -10.71 2.24 -2.99
N PRO A 138 -11.75 2.39 -2.16
CA PRO A 138 -13.08 1.79 -2.36
C PRO A 138 -13.80 2.15 -3.65
N ALA A 139 -13.43 3.25 -4.31
CA ALA A 139 -13.99 3.62 -5.62
C ALA A 139 -13.41 2.81 -6.78
N PHE A 140 -12.29 2.08 -6.58
CA PHE A 140 -11.50 1.49 -7.68
C PHE A 140 -11.32 -0.03 -7.58
N GLY A 141 -11.87 -0.68 -6.55
CA GLY A 141 -11.82 -2.12 -6.37
C GLY A 141 -13.09 -2.66 -5.72
N GLU A 142 -13.61 -3.78 -6.25
CA GLU A 142 -14.79 -4.44 -5.70
C GLU A 142 -14.55 -4.92 -4.27
N ASP A 143 -13.42 -5.60 -4.03
CA ASP A 143 -13.04 -6.02 -2.67
C ASP A 143 -12.78 -4.82 -1.76
N ASP A 144 -12.12 -3.78 -2.25
CA ASP A 144 -11.87 -2.56 -1.48
C ASP A 144 -13.18 -1.92 -1.01
N HIS A 145 -14.19 -1.86 -1.90
CA HIS A 145 -15.52 -1.33 -1.59
C HIS A 145 -16.22 -2.22 -0.55
N ARG A 146 -16.30 -3.52 -0.81
CA ARG A 146 -16.94 -4.50 0.09
C ARG A 146 -16.34 -4.42 1.51
N ILE A 147 -15.02 -4.37 1.60
CA ILE A 147 -14.30 -4.31 2.88
C ILE A 147 -14.54 -2.96 3.57
N ALA A 148 -14.52 -1.86 2.83
CA ALA A 148 -14.76 -0.54 3.38
C ALA A 148 -16.16 -0.43 3.98
N VAL A 149 -17.19 -0.97 3.31
CA VAL A 149 -18.57 -1.01 3.82
C VAL A 149 -18.66 -1.93 5.03
N ALA A 150 -18.14 -3.15 4.96
CA ALA A 150 -18.19 -4.12 6.06
C ALA A 150 -17.51 -3.61 7.34
N ASN A 151 -16.53 -2.71 7.21
CA ASN A 151 -15.83 -2.11 8.34
C ASN A 151 -16.31 -0.69 8.69
N GLY A 152 -17.37 -0.17 8.07
CA GLY A 152 -17.92 1.15 8.35
C GLY A 152 -17.01 2.31 7.95
N ILE A 153 -16.05 2.10 7.05
CA ILE A 153 -15.22 3.16 6.45
C ILE A 153 -16.07 3.95 5.45
N VAL A 154 -16.88 3.26 4.65
CA VAL A 154 -17.88 3.82 3.76
C VAL A 154 -19.23 3.30 4.22
N LYS A 155 -20.27 4.13 4.25
CA LYS A 155 -21.63 3.73 4.59
C LYS A 155 -22.28 3.04 3.39
N GLU A 156 -23.30 2.19 3.63
CA GLU A 156 -23.99 1.45 2.57
C GLU A 156 -24.64 2.36 1.49
N ASP A 157 -25.09 3.54 1.90
CA ASP A 157 -25.74 4.54 1.06
C ASP A 157 -24.79 5.66 0.59
N GLU A 158 -23.51 5.56 0.91
CA GLU A 158 -22.48 6.55 0.60
C GLU A 158 -21.64 6.11 -0.61
N LEU A 159 -21.44 7.03 -1.55
CA LEU A 159 -20.46 6.80 -2.62
C LEU A 159 -19.06 7.04 -2.09
N PRO A 160 -18.12 6.10 -2.31
CA PRO A 160 -16.74 6.32 -1.96
C PRO A 160 -16.12 7.43 -2.82
N PRO A 161 -15.11 8.15 -2.32
CA PRO A 161 -14.48 9.25 -3.06
C PRO A 161 -13.84 8.75 -4.35
N CYS A 162 -14.42 9.18 -5.48
CA CYS A 162 -13.93 8.91 -6.82
C CYS A 162 -13.51 10.22 -7.49
N PRO A 163 -12.26 10.68 -7.29
CA PRO A 163 -11.77 11.95 -7.80
C PRO A 163 -11.39 11.89 -9.29
N LEU A 164 -12.16 11.19 -10.11
CA LEU A 164 -11.94 11.08 -11.55
C LEU A 164 -13.20 11.50 -12.32
N ASP A 165 -12.97 12.20 -13.41
CA ASP A 165 -14.02 12.48 -14.40
C ASP A 165 -14.23 11.28 -15.35
N GLU A 166 -15.21 11.38 -16.23
CA GLU A 166 -15.55 10.34 -17.22
C GLU A 166 -14.40 10.04 -18.21
N SER A 167 -13.44 10.96 -18.37
CA SER A 167 -12.25 10.77 -19.21
C SER A 167 -11.05 10.19 -18.48
N GLY A 168 -11.19 9.85 -17.18
CA GLY A 168 -10.13 9.32 -16.34
C GLY A 168 -9.09 10.35 -15.91
N LYS A 169 -9.47 11.63 -15.83
CA LYS A 169 -8.63 12.71 -15.31
C LYS A 169 -9.05 13.07 -13.89
N PHE A 170 -8.09 13.47 -13.08
CA PHE A 170 -8.37 13.93 -11.73
C PHE A 170 -9.25 15.18 -11.71
N THR A 171 -10.22 15.21 -10.81
CA THR A 171 -11.10 16.35 -10.52
C THR A 171 -10.43 17.34 -9.54
N SER A 172 -11.13 18.39 -9.17
CA SER A 172 -10.71 19.35 -8.15
C SER A 172 -10.57 18.75 -6.74
N ASP A 173 -11.13 17.57 -6.50
CA ASP A 173 -11.01 16.86 -5.21
C ASP A 173 -9.57 16.44 -4.92
N VAL A 174 -8.74 16.35 -5.96
CA VAL A 174 -7.30 16.08 -5.88
C VAL A 174 -6.55 17.17 -6.64
N PRO A 175 -6.45 18.39 -6.06
CA PRO A 175 -6.01 19.59 -6.76
C PRO A 175 -4.60 19.51 -7.33
N ASP A 176 -3.68 18.78 -6.69
CA ASP A 176 -2.30 18.63 -7.15
C ASP A 176 -2.19 17.90 -8.50
N TYR A 177 -3.20 17.13 -8.87
CA TYR A 177 -3.25 16.34 -10.11
C TYR A 177 -4.44 16.70 -11.00
N GLN A 178 -5.19 17.76 -10.68
CA GLN A 178 -6.40 18.16 -11.41
C GLN A 178 -6.14 18.26 -12.92
N GLY A 179 -7.05 17.66 -13.72
CA GLY A 179 -6.99 17.65 -15.17
C GLY A 179 -5.95 16.69 -15.78
N ILE A 180 -5.14 16.03 -14.96
CA ILE A 180 -4.14 15.04 -15.41
C ILE A 180 -4.81 13.67 -15.48
N HIS A 181 -4.64 12.98 -16.62
CA HIS A 181 -5.11 11.61 -16.78
C HIS A 181 -4.31 10.64 -15.90
N VAL A 182 -4.98 9.64 -15.30
CA VAL A 182 -4.39 8.69 -14.34
C VAL A 182 -3.05 8.09 -14.77
N LYS A 183 -2.90 7.67 -16.02
CA LYS A 183 -1.64 7.11 -16.55
C LYS A 183 -0.49 8.11 -16.58
N ALA A 184 -0.78 9.40 -16.77
CA ALA A 184 0.22 10.45 -16.74
C ALA A 184 0.55 10.87 -15.31
N ALA A 185 -0.46 10.83 -14.41
CA ALA A 185 -0.32 11.16 -13.01
C ALA A 185 0.59 10.20 -12.24
N ASP A 186 0.66 8.92 -12.60
CA ASP A 186 1.52 7.92 -11.95
C ASP A 186 2.96 8.43 -11.76
N THR A 187 3.54 9.03 -12.78
CA THR A 187 4.92 9.52 -12.71
C THR A 187 5.08 10.67 -11.72
N GLN A 188 4.10 11.56 -11.63
CA GLN A 188 4.12 12.70 -10.72
C GLN A 188 3.86 12.24 -9.28
N ILE A 189 2.86 11.38 -9.07
CA ILE A 189 2.55 10.77 -7.78
C ILE A 189 3.78 10.07 -7.21
N ILE A 190 4.48 9.26 -8.02
CA ILE A 190 5.70 8.57 -7.59
C ILE A 190 6.79 9.55 -7.17
N LYS A 191 6.99 10.65 -7.91
CA LYS A 191 7.96 11.69 -7.54
C LYS A 191 7.59 12.36 -6.21
N ASP A 192 6.31 12.62 -5.99
CA ASP A 192 5.84 13.26 -4.77
C ASP A 192 5.92 12.32 -3.57
N LEU A 193 5.64 11.02 -3.75
CA LEU A 193 5.90 9.99 -2.74
C LEU A 193 7.38 9.89 -2.39
N GLN A 194 8.27 10.02 -3.38
CA GLN A 194 9.71 10.03 -3.15
C GLN A 194 10.15 11.26 -2.35
N LYS A 195 9.64 12.45 -2.67
CA LYS A 195 9.92 13.69 -1.91
C LYS A 195 9.42 13.60 -0.47
N LYS A 196 8.24 12.98 -0.26
CA LYS A 196 7.66 12.74 1.06
C LYS A 196 8.38 11.62 1.85
N GLY A 197 9.37 10.93 1.26
CA GLY A 197 10.04 9.79 1.88
C GLY A 197 9.14 8.54 2.05
N ARG A 198 8.04 8.46 1.29
CA ARG A 198 7.06 7.37 1.38
C ARG A 198 7.31 6.26 0.35
N LEU A 199 8.09 6.50 -0.68
CA LEU A 199 8.46 5.51 -1.69
C LEU A 199 9.61 4.64 -1.18
N ILE A 200 9.36 3.36 -0.97
CA ILE A 200 10.35 2.40 -0.46
C ILE A 200 11.04 1.65 -1.60
N VAL A 201 10.24 1.13 -2.55
CA VAL A 201 10.76 0.45 -3.74
C VAL A 201 9.95 0.87 -4.96
N ARG A 202 10.66 1.07 -6.07
CA ARG A 202 10.08 1.17 -7.41
C ARG A 202 10.55 -0.02 -8.23
N GLY A 203 9.63 -0.69 -8.90
CA GLY A 203 9.90 -1.80 -9.81
C GLY A 203 9.08 -1.69 -11.08
N ASP A 204 9.56 -2.32 -12.15
CA ASP A 204 8.80 -2.50 -13.37
C ASP A 204 8.33 -3.95 -13.43
N ILE A 205 7.02 -4.15 -13.67
CA ILE A 205 6.44 -5.48 -13.82
C ILE A 205 6.09 -5.69 -15.29
N ARG A 206 6.51 -6.81 -15.82
CA ARG A 206 6.04 -7.29 -17.11
C ARG A 206 4.84 -8.20 -16.87
N HIS A 207 3.64 -7.71 -17.16
CA HIS A 207 2.45 -8.56 -17.24
C HIS A 207 2.36 -9.19 -18.63
N SER A 208 2.25 -10.51 -18.69
CA SER A 208 1.71 -11.19 -19.85
C SER A 208 0.19 -11.13 -19.75
N TYR A 209 -0.44 -10.28 -20.53
CA TYR A 209 -1.89 -10.38 -20.73
C TYR A 209 -2.18 -11.60 -21.59
N PRO A 210 -3.17 -12.44 -21.24
CA PRO A 210 -3.67 -13.41 -22.18
C PRO A 210 -4.23 -12.64 -23.37
N PHE A 211 -3.65 -12.84 -24.54
CA PHE A 211 -4.23 -12.32 -25.77
C PHE A 211 -5.54 -13.06 -26.00
N CYS A 212 -6.64 -12.30 -26.03
CA CYS A 212 -7.87 -12.79 -26.63
C CYS A 212 -7.57 -12.98 -28.13
N TRP A 213 -7.49 -14.22 -28.57
CA TRP A 213 -7.43 -14.48 -29.97
C TRP A 213 -8.81 -14.53 -30.61
N ARG A 214 -9.02 -13.58 -31.43
CA ARG A 214 -9.87 -13.59 -32.60
C ARG A 214 -9.08 -13.14 -33.78
#